data_bf96b9fd4a11ad53f974acbfcf818ab0
#
_entry.id   bf96b9fd4a11ad53f974acbfcf818ab0
#
_cell.length_a   1.000
_cell.length_b   1.000
_cell.length_c   1.000
_cell.angle_alpha   90.00
_cell.angle_beta   90.00
_cell.angle_gamma   90.00
#
_symmetry.space_group_name_H-M   'P 1'
#
loop_
_entity.id
_entity.type
_entity.pdbx_description
1 polymer ?
#
loop_
_entity_poly.entity_id
_entity_poly.type
_entity_poly.pdbx_seq_one_letter_code
_entity_poly.pdbx_strand_id
1 'polypeptide(L)'
;MSEDSTTQCLLFPGIFRKPVVAQFDQREGSSDGGAVLLKAADRHYDLVAGLASCLRDERQAVKVDHSMRELVGQRVFSIACGYPDANDSARLSEDPIHKLLLERDPIEGRDLASQPTLSRFENGVGVKELYRAGEFLAESVIRRHAQRLRHRAYRVTIDLDPTDDPTHGAQQLSFFNGHYDSWCYLPVMGFVSFNDEAEQYLCAAVLRPGNVTAAAGAVAILRRLVKMIRRRLPGVRIRVRLDGGFAHPAVLAFLDAQTRLEYVVAMAKNAVLKRVVETGMRRARQLSRRSGKTEHIYGEVRYKAGKWPAQRRVIIKAEVVRAADKDPRDNPRFVITNMKQSPQWIYEQVYCQRGDIENRIKELHDLEIDRTSCTSFWANQFRVLLTAAAYVLMQELRLRAAGTACARAQVGMLRERLLKLGARVWVSVRRVVVHLPASFPFLPTFRRVALALGAATG
;
A
#
# COMPACT_ATOMS: atom_id res chain seq x y z
N MET A 1 14.68 8.33 35.49
CA MET A 1 15.79 7.37 35.75
C MET A 1 15.17 6.01 35.93
N SER A 2 15.06 5.22 34.87
CA SER A 2 14.89 3.78 34.93
C SER A 2 16.03 3.20 34.10
N GLU A 3 17.05 2.71 34.76
CA GLU A 3 18.02 1.82 34.17
C GLU A 3 17.27 0.57 33.75
N ASP A 4 16.86 0.49 32.47
CA ASP A 4 16.51 -0.76 31.82
C ASP A 4 17.80 -1.59 31.75
N SER A 5 18.09 -2.26 32.84
CA SER A 5 19.20 -3.20 32.90
C SER A 5 18.82 -4.42 32.08
N THR A 6 19.20 -4.41 30.79
CA THR A 6 19.08 -5.55 29.86
C THR A 6 19.81 -6.81 30.41
N THR A 7 20.55 -6.69 31.48
CA THR A 7 21.32 -7.76 32.15
C THR A 7 20.54 -8.47 33.26
N GLN A 8 19.37 -7.99 33.69
CA GLN A 8 18.58 -8.70 34.69
C GLN A 8 17.90 -9.93 34.10
N CYS A 9 18.22 -11.08 34.65
CA CYS A 9 17.50 -12.31 34.32
C CYS A 9 16.11 -12.33 35.00
N LEU A 10 15.13 -12.86 34.28
CA LEU A 10 13.76 -13.05 34.76
C LEU A 10 13.61 -14.49 35.27
N LEU A 11 13.30 -14.65 36.55
CA LEU A 11 13.07 -15.97 37.17
C LEU A 11 11.58 -16.30 37.17
N PHE A 12 11.22 -17.43 36.59
CA PHE A 12 9.86 -17.96 36.57
C PHE A 12 9.77 -19.18 37.47
N PRO A 13 9.40 -19.03 38.78
CA PRO A 13 9.23 -20.12 39.68
C PRO A 13 7.94 -20.89 39.35
N GLY A 14 7.97 -22.22 39.51
CA GLY A 14 6.77 -23.05 39.47
C GLY A 14 6.19 -23.41 38.10
N ILE A 15 6.76 -22.94 36.98
CA ILE A 15 6.31 -23.34 35.63
C ILE A 15 6.92 -24.66 35.16
N PHE A 16 7.98 -25.09 35.79
CA PHE A 16 8.62 -26.38 35.57
C PHE A 16 9.23 -26.90 36.88
N ARG A 17 9.60 -28.19 36.92
CA ARG A 17 10.24 -28.81 38.09
C ARG A 17 11.59 -28.20 38.51
N LYS A 18 12.25 -27.49 37.61
CA LYS A 18 13.45 -26.68 37.85
C LYS A 18 13.10 -25.19 37.61
N PRO A 19 13.75 -24.25 38.31
CA PRO A 19 13.57 -22.83 38.01
C PRO A 19 13.87 -22.53 36.55
N VAL A 20 12.99 -21.74 35.90
CA VAL A 20 13.17 -21.26 34.50
C VAL A 20 13.64 -19.84 34.56
N VAL A 21 14.74 -19.55 33.87
CA VAL A 21 15.34 -18.22 33.78
C VAL A 21 15.32 -17.76 32.32
N ALA A 22 14.85 -16.57 32.08
CA ALA A 22 14.95 -15.89 30.79
C ALA A 22 15.99 -14.76 30.87
N GLN A 23 16.87 -14.69 29.87
CA GLN A 23 17.92 -13.69 29.78
C GLN A 23 17.98 -13.11 28.35
N PHE A 24 18.26 -11.80 28.24
CA PHE A 24 18.45 -11.12 26.96
C PHE A 24 19.96 -10.93 26.70
N ASP A 25 20.69 -12.01 26.51
CA ASP A 25 22.15 -12.07 26.38
C ASP A 25 22.63 -12.61 25.03
N GLN A 26 21.71 -12.89 24.10
CA GLN A 26 22.00 -13.50 22.80
C GLN A 26 22.31 -12.42 21.75
N ARG A 27 23.57 -11.97 21.68
CA ARG A 27 24.01 -10.98 20.68
C ARG A 27 23.87 -11.45 19.22
N GLU A 28 23.97 -12.75 18.98
CA GLU A 28 23.73 -13.35 17.67
C GLU A 28 22.24 -13.64 17.39
N GLY A 29 21.38 -13.31 18.34
CA GLY A 29 19.94 -13.54 18.26
C GLY A 29 19.20 -12.41 17.57
N SER A 30 18.13 -12.76 16.86
CA SER A 30 17.16 -11.82 16.28
C SER A 30 15.76 -12.39 16.32
N SER A 31 14.75 -11.54 16.48
CA SER A 31 13.34 -11.93 16.34
C SER A 31 12.86 -11.88 14.87
N ASP A 32 13.66 -11.39 13.97
CA ASP A 32 13.30 -11.06 12.57
C ASP A 32 14.01 -11.95 11.55
N GLY A 33 14.32 -13.21 11.90
CA GLY A 33 15.06 -14.13 11.05
C GLY A 33 14.47 -14.34 9.66
N GLY A 34 13.16 -14.17 9.52
CA GLY A 34 12.48 -14.24 8.22
C GLY A 34 12.65 -13.02 7.34
N ALA A 35 13.16 -11.91 7.85
CA ALA A 35 13.37 -10.68 7.09
C ALA A 35 14.36 -10.85 5.91
N VAL A 36 15.15 -11.91 5.90
CA VAL A 36 15.97 -12.29 4.74
C VAL A 36 15.14 -12.44 3.46
N LEU A 37 13.85 -12.78 3.56
CA LEU A 37 12.93 -12.82 2.44
C LEU A 37 12.65 -11.43 1.86
N LEU A 38 12.64 -10.38 2.70
CA LEU A 38 12.46 -8.99 2.23
C LEU A 38 13.65 -8.54 1.39
N LYS A 39 14.87 -8.88 1.82
CA LYS A 39 16.08 -8.60 1.04
C LYS A 39 16.07 -9.35 -0.28
N ALA A 40 15.64 -10.61 -0.29
CA ALA A 40 15.49 -11.39 -1.51
C ALA A 40 14.42 -10.81 -2.44
N ALA A 41 13.29 -10.31 -1.89
CA ALA A 41 12.26 -9.61 -2.65
C ALA A 41 12.77 -8.29 -3.23
N ASP A 42 13.54 -7.50 -2.47
CA ASP A 42 14.14 -6.25 -2.92
C ASP A 42 15.02 -6.45 -4.16
N ARG A 43 15.75 -7.55 -4.27
CA ARG A 43 16.57 -7.88 -5.45
C ARG A 43 15.79 -7.98 -6.76
N HIS A 44 14.48 -8.21 -6.72
CA HIS A 44 13.61 -8.22 -7.90
C HIS A 44 13.14 -6.84 -8.34
N TYR A 45 13.11 -5.89 -7.41
CA TYR A 45 12.68 -4.51 -7.64
C TYR A 45 13.84 -3.54 -7.78
N ASP A 46 14.95 -3.84 -7.10
CA ASP A 46 16.02 -2.89 -6.80
C ASP A 46 15.49 -1.62 -6.13
N LEU A 47 14.53 -1.83 -5.20
CA LEU A 47 13.70 -0.77 -4.65
C LEU A 47 14.50 0.12 -3.70
N VAL A 48 15.25 -0.48 -2.78
CA VAL A 48 16.05 0.26 -1.78
C VAL A 48 17.14 1.08 -2.47
N ALA A 49 17.91 0.48 -3.38
CA ALA A 49 18.98 1.18 -4.09
C ALA A 49 18.43 2.27 -5.02
N GLY A 50 17.33 1.99 -5.72
CA GLY A 50 16.73 2.94 -6.61
C GLY A 50 16.07 4.12 -5.90
N LEU A 51 15.40 3.91 -4.76
CA LEU A 51 14.90 5.01 -3.93
C LEU A 51 16.07 5.86 -3.42
N ALA A 52 17.14 5.23 -2.93
CA ALA A 52 18.33 5.95 -2.48
C ALA A 52 18.96 6.79 -3.60
N SER A 53 18.98 6.30 -4.85
CA SER A 53 19.49 7.05 -6.00
C SER A 53 18.66 8.29 -6.37
N CYS A 54 17.40 8.37 -5.90
CA CYS A 54 16.57 9.55 -6.06
C CYS A 54 16.94 10.68 -5.09
N LEU A 55 17.65 10.37 -4.02
CA LEU A 55 18.02 11.30 -2.95
C LEU A 55 19.41 11.89 -3.21
N ARG A 56 19.59 13.14 -2.80
CA ARG A 56 20.90 13.80 -2.79
C ARG A 56 21.56 13.55 -1.44
N ASP A 57 22.83 13.24 -1.47
CA ASP A 57 23.66 13.22 -0.27
C ASP A 57 24.54 14.47 -0.25
N GLU A 58 24.15 15.47 0.54
CA GLU A 58 24.88 16.72 0.69
C GLU A 58 25.88 16.68 1.86
N ARG A 59 26.00 15.50 2.52
CA ARG A 59 26.91 15.32 3.64
C ARG A 59 28.36 15.23 3.15
N GLN A 60 29.31 15.66 3.99
CA GLN A 60 30.72 15.50 3.70
C GLN A 60 31.10 14.02 3.67
N ALA A 61 31.60 13.52 2.56
CA ALA A 61 31.86 12.08 2.33
C ALA A 61 32.69 11.41 3.45
N VAL A 62 33.68 12.13 3.99
CA VAL A 62 34.56 11.63 5.09
C VAL A 62 33.80 11.43 6.42
N LYS A 63 32.62 12.07 6.58
CA LYS A 63 31.80 12.01 7.81
C LYS A 63 30.55 11.14 7.63
N VAL A 64 30.47 10.39 6.53
CA VAL A 64 29.30 9.53 6.24
C VAL A 64 29.56 8.13 6.79
N ASP A 65 28.95 7.80 7.91
CA ASP A 65 28.97 6.45 8.49
C ASP A 65 27.90 5.53 7.87
N HIS A 66 26.81 6.10 7.39
CA HIS A 66 25.67 5.40 6.81
C HIS A 66 25.34 6.01 5.45
N SER A 67 25.44 5.23 4.38
CA SER A 67 25.06 5.63 3.03
C SER A 67 23.53 5.86 2.91
N MET A 68 23.10 6.62 1.89
CA MET A 68 21.66 6.78 1.61
C MET A 68 20.95 5.43 1.40
N ARG A 69 21.63 4.46 0.78
CA ARG A 69 21.10 3.10 0.57
C ARG A 69 20.85 2.40 1.90
N GLU A 70 21.78 2.50 2.84
CA GLU A 70 21.61 1.91 4.18
C GLU A 70 20.48 2.58 4.95
N LEU A 71 20.38 3.91 4.92
CA LEU A 71 19.30 4.64 5.61
C LEU A 71 17.90 4.30 5.05
N VAL A 72 17.75 4.27 3.72
CA VAL A 72 16.51 3.85 3.07
C VAL A 72 16.19 2.39 3.43
N GLY A 73 17.20 1.49 3.32
CA GLY A 73 17.03 0.07 3.61
C GLY A 73 16.65 -0.18 5.08
N GLN A 74 17.33 0.46 6.02
CA GLN A 74 17.02 0.36 7.45
C GLN A 74 15.56 0.71 7.70
N ARG A 75 15.08 1.84 7.16
CA ARG A 75 13.68 2.24 7.34
C ARG A 75 12.69 1.28 6.68
N VAL A 76 12.90 0.95 5.41
CA VAL A 76 11.99 0.08 4.64
C VAL A 76 11.86 -1.31 5.28
N PHE A 77 12.98 -1.94 5.65
CA PHE A 77 12.95 -3.26 6.26
C PHE A 77 12.39 -3.23 7.68
N SER A 78 12.72 -2.19 8.48
CA SER A 78 12.14 -2.02 9.82
C SER A 78 10.63 -1.87 9.77
N ILE A 79 10.09 -1.01 8.89
CA ILE A 79 8.65 -0.84 8.71
C ILE A 79 7.96 -2.15 8.33
N ALA A 80 8.51 -2.91 7.39
CA ALA A 80 7.98 -4.21 7.00
C ALA A 80 7.96 -5.22 8.16
N CYS A 81 8.97 -5.15 9.04
CA CYS A 81 9.05 -5.97 10.24
C CYS A 81 8.20 -5.45 11.41
N GLY A 82 7.49 -4.32 11.27
CA GLY A 82 6.61 -3.78 12.31
C GLY A 82 7.27 -2.79 13.26
N TYR A 83 8.30 -2.10 12.80
CA TYR A 83 8.99 -1.03 13.50
C TYR A 83 8.86 0.28 12.70
N PRO A 84 7.71 0.95 12.81
CA PRO A 84 7.28 1.98 11.86
C PRO A 84 7.98 3.32 12.06
N ASP A 85 8.45 3.65 13.25
CA ASP A 85 9.10 4.95 13.47
C ASP A 85 10.63 4.86 13.58
N ALA A 86 11.28 6.04 13.63
CA ALA A 86 12.72 6.11 13.68
C ALA A 86 13.30 5.63 15.02
N ASN A 87 12.55 5.75 16.14
CA ASN A 87 12.99 5.27 17.44
C ASN A 87 13.04 3.74 17.44
N ASP A 88 11.99 3.09 16.94
CA ASP A 88 11.93 1.63 16.88
C ASP A 88 13.01 1.08 15.94
N SER A 89 13.18 1.71 14.78
CA SER A 89 14.23 1.33 13.83
C SER A 89 15.64 1.47 14.42
N ALA A 90 15.87 2.49 15.27
CA ALA A 90 17.15 2.69 15.93
C ALA A 90 17.44 1.65 17.03
N ARG A 91 16.40 1.06 17.66
CA ARG A 91 16.57 -0.05 18.61
C ARG A 91 17.12 -1.32 17.97
N LEU A 92 17.00 -1.44 16.64
CA LEU A 92 17.53 -2.55 15.86
C LEU A 92 18.98 -2.32 15.40
N SER A 93 19.67 -1.29 15.91
CA SER A 93 21.01 -0.93 15.43
C SER A 93 22.05 -2.04 15.55
N GLU A 94 21.93 -2.87 16.57
CA GLU A 94 22.82 -4.01 16.83
C GLU A 94 22.27 -5.35 16.30
N ASP A 95 21.01 -5.40 15.84
CA ASP A 95 20.36 -6.65 15.42
C ASP A 95 21.10 -7.29 14.23
N PRO A 96 21.55 -8.55 14.35
CA PRO A 96 22.39 -9.21 13.34
C PRO A 96 21.65 -9.45 12.01
N ILE A 97 20.34 -9.68 12.04
CA ILE A 97 19.56 -9.83 10.80
C ILE A 97 19.45 -8.48 10.10
N HIS A 98 19.11 -7.39 10.81
CA HIS A 98 19.00 -6.07 10.21
C HIS A 98 20.34 -5.58 9.66
N LYS A 99 21.48 -5.86 10.32
CA LYS A 99 22.82 -5.62 9.77
C LYS A 99 23.02 -6.42 8.46
N LEU A 100 22.68 -7.70 8.45
CA LEU A 100 22.78 -8.57 7.27
C LEU A 100 21.96 -8.04 6.07
N LEU A 101 20.72 -7.54 6.31
CA LEU A 101 19.88 -6.98 5.26
C LEU A 101 20.53 -5.77 4.57
N LEU A 102 21.39 -5.04 5.29
CA LEU A 102 22.13 -3.87 4.80
C LEU A 102 23.54 -4.21 4.33
N GLU A 103 23.86 -5.51 4.18
CA GLU A 103 25.14 -6.01 3.69
C GLU A 103 26.31 -5.65 4.62
N ARG A 104 26.04 -5.48 5.93
CA ARG A 104 27.04 -5.36 6.99
C ARG A 104 27.34 -6.73 7.60
N ASP A 105 28.55 -6.88 8.14
CA ASP A 105 28.84 -8.06 8.97
C ASP A 105 27.84 -8.08 10.13
N PRO A 106 27.09 -9.18 10.32
CA PRO A 106 26.03 -9.22 11.30
C PRO A 106 26.53 -9.19 12.76
N ILE A 107 27.76 -9.63 13.04
CA ILE A 107 28.32 -9.72 14.39
C ILE A 107 29.30 -8.57 14.66
N GLU A 108 30.35 -8.47 13.84
CA GLU A 108 31.46 -7.51 14.03
C GLU A 108 31.21 -6.18 13.30
N GLY A 109 30.19 -6.09 12.45
CA GLY A 109 29.89 -4.89 11.68
C GLY A 109 29.43 -3.74 12.57
N ARG A 110 29.71 -2.50 12.13
CA ARG A 110 29.25 -1.29 12.80
C ARG A 110 27.74 -1.31 12.95
N ASP A 111 27.26 -0.68 14.01
CA ASP A 111 25.84 -0.49 14.28
C ASP A 111 25.13 0.28 13.17
N LEU A 112 23.84 0.04 13.03
CA LEU A 112 22.98 0.77 12.11
C LEU A 112 22.73 2.19 12.63
N ALA A 113 22.07 3.01 11.81
CA ALA A 113 21.86 4.41 12.12
C ALA A 113 21.01 4.61 13.38
N SER A 114 21.47 5.51 14.23
CA SER A 114 20.76 5.95 15.43
C SER A 114 19.54 6.81 15.09
N GLN A 115 18.60 6.97 16.04
CA GLN A 115 17.40 7.79 15.90
C GLN A 115 17.71 9.24 15.43
N PRO A 116 18.69 9.98 15.98
CA PRO A 116 18.98 11.32 15.48
C PRO A 116 19.46 11.34 14.02
N THR A 117 20.15 10.28 13.59
CA THR A 117 20.59 10.14 12.20
C THR A 117 19.41 9.88 11.27
N LEU A 118 18.51 8.97 11.65
CA LEU A 118 17.27 8.68 10.91
C LEU A 118 16.35 9.90 10.87
N SER A 119 16.19 10.62 11.97
CA SER A 119 15.39 11.85 12.01
C SER A 119 15.93 12.92 11.05
N ARG A 120 17.25 13.18 11.06
CA ARG A 120 17.88 14.10 10.10
C ARG A 120 17.70 13.65 8.65
N PHE A 121 17.83 12.36 8.39
CA PHE A 121 17.60 11.77 7.09
C PHE A 121 16.17 12.00 6.60
N GLU A 122 15.16 11.70 7.41
CA GLU A 122 13.75 11.87 7.04
C GLU A 122 13.38 13.34 6.81
N ASN A 123 13.95 14.26 7.60
CA ASN A 123 13.69 15.69 7.49
C ASN A 123 14.53 16.41 6.42
N GLY A 124 15.55 15.77 5.87
CA GLY A 124 16.47 16.37 4.90
C GLY A 124 16.06 16.22 3.44
N VAL A 125 14.94 15.54 3.13
CA VAL A 125 14.57 15.22 1.76
C VAL A 125 13.77 16.36 1.10
N GLY A 126 14.22 16.78 -0.07
CA GLY A 126 13.60 17.87 -0.84
C GLY A 126 12.44 17.42 -1.74
N VAL A 127 11.59 18.39 -2.14
CA VAL A 127 10.39 18.15 -2.96
C VAL A 127 10.70 17.44 -4.29
N LYS A 128 11.80 17.83 -4.97
CA LYS A 128 12.21 17.22 -6.25
C LYS A 128 12.61 15.75 -6.07
N GLU A 129 13.20 15.43 -4.94
CA GLU A 129 13.63 14.08 -4.58
C GLU A 129 12.43 13.20 -4.27
N LEU A 130 11.48 13.70 -3.48
CA LEU A 130 10.21 13.03 -3.21
C LEU A 130 9.44 12.73 -4.48
N TYR A 131 9.41 13.68 -5.42
CA TYR A 131 8.80 13.47 -6.73
C TYR A 131 9.48 12.33 -7.49
N ARG A 132 10.83 12.33 -7.58
CA ARG A 132 11.60 11.26 -8.23
C ARG A 132 11.41 9.93 -7.55
N ALA A 133 11.42 9.88 -6.21
CA ALA A 133 11.18 8.66 -5.45
C ALA A 133 9.78 8.08 -5.69
N GLY A 134 8.74 8.91 -5.73
CA GLY A 134 7.39 8.48 -6.07
C GLY A 134 7.25 7.97 -7.51
N GLU A 135 7.93 8.60 -8.48
CA GLU A 135 7.98 8.11 -9.87
C GLU A 135 8.74 6.78 -9.96
N PHE A 136 9.86 6.66 -9.26
CA PHE A 136 10.65 5.43 -9.22
C PHE A 136 9.85 4.26 -8.62
N LEU A 137 9.12 4.48 -7.52
CA LEU A 137 8.25 3.48 -6.93
C LEU A 137 7.23 2.95 -7.94
N ALA A 138 6.49 3.87 -8.60
CA ALA A 138 5.50 3.52 -9.61
C ALA A 138 6.12 2.74 -10.79
N GLU A 139 7.25 3.23 -11.29
CA GLU A 139 7.98 2.61 -12.41
C GLU A 139 8.48 1.20 -12.05
N SER A 140 8.96 1.00 -10.82
CA SER A 140 9.47 -0.28 -10.35
C SER A 140 8.36 -1.32 -10.29
N VAL A 141 7.18 -0.97 -9.77
CA VAL A 141 6.01 -1.85 -9.72
C VAL A 141 5.54 -2.20 -11.13
N ILE A 142 5.32 -1.21 -12.00
CA ILE A 142 4.85 -1.43 -13.37
C ILE A 142 5.87 -2.27 -14.16
N ARG A 143 7.17 -1.97 -14.06
CA ARG A 143 8.27 -2.72 -14.70
C ARG A 143 8.28 -4.18 -14.25
N ARG A 144 8.19 -4.41 -12.93
CA ARG A 144 8.19 -5.75 -12.33
C ARG A 144 7.07 -6.62 -12.87
N HIS A 145 5.86 -6.08 -12.93
CA HIS A 145 4.70 -6.83 -13.43
C HIS A 145 4.67 -6.94 -14.95
N ALA A 146 5.19 -5.96 -15.68
CA ALA A 146 5.42 -6.07 -17.12
C ALA A 146 6.37 -7.23 -17.45
N GLN A 147 7.47 -7.38 -16.70
CA GLN A 147 8.41 -8.50 -16.85
C GLN A 147 7.76 -9.84 -16.47
N ARG A 148 6.95 -9.87 -15.38
CA ARG A 148 6.24 -11.08 -14.94
C ARG A 148 5.23 -11.56 -15.97
N LEU A 149 4.47 -10.65 -16.57
CA LEU A 149 3.38 -10.98 -17.49
C LEU A 149 3.86 -11.10 -18.94
N ARG A 150 4.94 -10.42 -19.31
CA ARG A 150 5.46 -10.38 -20.69
C ARG A 150 4.33 -10.02 -21.68
N HIS A 151 4.12 -10.84 -22.71
CA HIS A 151 3.08 -10.63 -23.72
C HIS A 151 1.64 -11.00 -23.26
N ARG A 152 1.46 -11.50 -22.05
CA ARG A 152 0.15 -11.91 -21.52
C ARG A 152 -0.65 -10.77 -20.90
N ALA A 153 -0.07 -9.58 -20.76
CA ALA A 153 -0.81 -8.43 -20.27
C ALA A 153 -1.73 -7.87 -21.37
N TYR A 154 -3.04 -7.89 -21.15
CA TYR A 154 -4.03 -7.33 -22.07
C TYR A 154 -4.81 -6.15 -21.48
N ARG A 155 -4.84 -6.05 -20.15
CA ARG A 155 -5.47 -4.95 -19.42
C ARG A 155 -4.71 -4.57 -18.17
N VAL A 156 -4.63 -3.26 -17.90
CA VAL A 156 -4.20 -2.72 -16.60
C VAL A 156 -5.33 -1.84 -16.08
N THR A 157 -5.77 -2.12 -14.85
CA THR A 157 -6.77 -1.30 -14.15
C THR A 157 -6.06 -0.43 -13.13
N ILE A 158 -6.39 0.87 -13.11
CA ILE A 158 -5.90 1.86 -12.15
C ILE A 158 -7.06 2.22 -11.24
N ASP A 159 -6.85 2.11 -9.95
CA ASP A 159 -7.75 2.56 -8.88
C ASP A 159 -7.07 3.67 -8.09
N LEU A 160 -7.79 4.77 -7.83
CA LEU A 160 -7.36 5.81 -6.90
C LEU A 160 -8.37 5.92 -5.77
N ASP A 161 -7.87 6.09 -4.55
CA ASP A 161 -8.72 6.35 -3.38
C ASP A 161 -8.02 7.30 -2.41
N PRO A 162 -8.69 8.34 -1.91
CA PRO A 162 -8.21 9.11 -0.79
C PRO A 162 -8.50 8.34 0.51
N THR A 163 -7.62 8.49 1.47
CA THR A 163 -7.86 8.09 2.86
C THR A 163 -7.53 9.25 3.78
N ASP A 164 -8.08 9.27 4.98
CA ASP A 164 -7.64 10.22 5.99
C ASP A 164 -6.39 9.71 6.70
N ASP A 165 -5.61 10.66 7.19
CA ASP A 165 -4.40 10.45 7.97
C ASP A 165 -4.46 11.46 9.13
N PRO A 166 -5.06 11.07 10.27
CA PRO A 166 -5.25 11.97 11.42
C PRO A 166 -3.93 12.52 11.94
N THR A 167 -3.91 13.82 12.19
CA THR A 167 -2.72 14.51 12.68
C THR A 167 -2.86 14.88 14.15
N HIS A 168 -1.74 14.83 14.87
CA HIS A 168 -1.68 15.12 16.29
C HIS A 168 -0.66 16.24 16.57
N GLY A 169 -1.15 17.46 16.72
CA GLY A 169 -0.32 18.64 16.99
C GLY A 169 -0.17 19.61 15.81
N ALA A 170 0.78 20.53 15.91
CA ALA A 170 0.99 21.61 14.94
C ALA A 170 1.84 21.14 13.74
N GLN A 171 1.24 20.39 12.85
CA GLN A 171 1.91 19.89 11.65
C GLN A 171 1.58 20.77 10.45
N GLN A 172 2.57 21.00 9.58
CA GLN A 172 2.39 21.82 8.38
C GLN A 172 1.33 21.21 7.45
N LEU A 173 0.41 22.03 6.95
CA LEU A 173 -0.65 21.65 6.01
C LEU A 173 -1.65 20.61 6.55
N SER A 174 -1.69 20.42 7.86
CA SER A 174 -2.80 19.76 8.54
C SER A 174 -3.99 20.72 8.60
N PHE A 175 -5.16 20.26 8.17
CA PHE A 175 -6.39 21.06 8.18
C PHE A 175 -7.57 20.21 8.66
N PHE A 176 -8.56 20.87 9.24
CA PHE A 176 -9.82 20.22 9.57
C PHE A 176 -10.56 19.80 8.31
N ASN A 177 -10.96 18.52 8.25
CA ASN A 177 -11.73 17.96 7.16
C ASN A 177 -13.12 17.58 7.65
N GLY A 178 -14.15 18.32 7.21
CA GLY A 178 -15.53 18.09 7.63
C GLY A 178 -16.16 16.79 7.15
N HIS A 179 -15.54 16.05 6.23
CA HIS A 179 -16.01 14.72 5.83
C HIS A 179 -15.58 13.64 6.82
N TYR A 180 -14.37 13.77 7.36
CA TYR A 180 -13.79 12.85 8.35
C TYR A 180 -13.94 13.36 9.79
N ASP A 181 -14.43 14.58 9.96
CA ASP A 181 -14.59 15.25 11.28
C ASP A 181 -13.30 15.26 12.11
N SER A 182 -12.16 15.50 11.46
CA SER A 182 -10.82 15.44 12.07
C SER A 182 -9.84 16.43 11.45
N TRP A 183 -8.81 16.80 12.23
CA TRP A 183 -7.59 17.42 11.71
C TRP A 183 -6.73 16.32 11.09
N CYS A 184 -6.48 16.42 9.79
CA CYS A 184 -5.81 15.35 9.07
C CYS A 184 -5.03 15.86 7.86
N TYR A 185 -4.22 14.97 7.28
CA TYR A 185 -3.88 14.98 5.87
C TYR A 185 -4.91 14.16 5.08
N LEU A 186 -4.91 14.31 3.76
CA LEU A 186 -5.77 13.54 2.87
C LEU A 186 -4.92 12.87 1.77
N PRO A 187 -4.07 11.89 2.12
CA PRO A 187 -3.29 11.17 1.13
C PRO A 187 -4.17 10.50 0.08
N VAL A 188 -3.64 10.33 -1.12
CA VAL A 188 -4.25 9.51 -2.16
C VAL A 188 -3.36 8.32 -2.48
N MET A 189 -3.97 7.14 -2.41
CA MET A 189 -3.33 5.88 -2.75
C MET A 189 -3.74 5.48 -4.17
N GLY A 190 -2.77 5.03 -4.96
CA GLY A 190 -3.01 4.55 -6.32
C GLY A 190 -2.54 3.12 -6.46
N PHE A 191 -3.43 2.27 -6.96
CA PHE A 191 -3.15 0.86 -7.18
C PHE A 191 -3.33 0.49 -8.64
N VAL A 192 -2.60 -0.55 -9.06
CA VAL A 192 -2.78 -1.17 -10.36
C VAL A 192 -3.05 -2.66 -10.21
N SER A 193 -4.00 -3.16 -10.99
CA SER A 193 -4.20 -4.60 -11.17
C SER A 193 -4.04 -4.99 -12.63
N PHE A 194 -3.65 -6.22 -12.88
CA PHE A 194 -3.33 -6.73 -14.21
C PHE A 194 -4.31 -7.81 -14.62
N ASN A 195 -4.86 -7.69 -15.82
CA ASN A 195 -5.83 -8.63 -16.37
C ASN A 195 -7.06 -8.79 -15.45
N ASP A 196 -7.36 -10.04 -15.04
CA ASP A 196 -8.42 -10.38 -14.10
C ASP A 196 -7.86 -10.84 -12.74
N GLU A 197 -6.60 -10.46 -12.43
CA GLU A 197 -6.02 -10.78 -11.14
C GLU A 197 -6.75 -10.02 -10.03
N ALA A 198 -7.02 -10.70 -8.92
CA ALA A 198 -7.66 -10.08 -7.75
C ALA A 198 -6.70 -9.16 -6.97
N GLU A 199 -5.38 -9.34 -7.13
CA GLU A 199 -4.39 -8.52 -6.42
C GLU A 199 -4.26 -7.13 -7.04
N GLN A 200 -4.21 -6.12 -6.17
CA GLN A 200 -3.99 -4.72 -6.51
C GLN A 200 -2.65 -4.28 -5.93
N TYR A 201 -1.74 -3.82 -6.77
CA TYR A 201 -0.36 -3.45 -6.41
C TYR A 201 -0.25 -1.93 -6.24
N LEU A 202 0.28 -1.50 -5.11
CA LEU A 202 0.49 -0.08 -4.81
C LEU A 202 1.51 0.51 -5.79
N CYS A 203 1.15 1.62 -6.43
CA CYS A 203 2.03 2.34 -7.36
C CYS A 203 2.05 3.86 -7.14
N ALA A 204 1.20 4.39 -6.26
CA ALA A 204 1.25 5.79 -5.87
C ALA A 204 0.80 5.95 -4.42
N ALA A 205 1.54 6.76 -3.66
CA ALA A 205 1.21 7.17 -2.31
C ALA A 205 1.61 8.65 -2.15
N VAL A 206 0.61 9.53 -2.24
CA VAL A 206 0.84 10.98 -2.30
C VAL A 206 0.11 11.66 -1.15
N LEU A 207 0.87 12.21 -0.22
CA LEU A 207 0.34 13.01 0.87
C LEU A 207 -0.21 14.33 0.33
N ARG A 208 -1.34 14.78 0.87
CA ARG A 208 -2.01 16.02 0.46
C ARG A 208 -2.51 16.77 1.70
N PRO A 209 -2.63 18.10 1.63
CA PRO A 209 -3.28 18.88 2.70
C PRO A 209 -4.69 18.36 3.02
N GLY A 210 -5.11 18.44 4.29
CA GLY A 210 -6.38 17.89 4.75
C GLY A 210 -7.63 18.55 4.14
N ASN A 211 -7.53 19.79 3.68
CA ASN A 211 -8.64 20.58 3.12
C ASN A 211 -8.81 20.44 1.60
N VAL A 212 -8.05 19.58 0.92
CA VAL A 212 -8.19 19.40 -0.53
C VAL A 212 -9.35 18.47 -0.89
N THR A 213 -9.86 18.61 -2.11
CA THR A 213 -10.86 17.68 -2.65
C THR A 213 -10.22 16.36 -3.08
N ALA A 214 -10.99 15.27 -3.15
CA ALA A 214 -10.52 13.99 -3.65
C ALA A 214 -9.87 14.11 -5.04
N ALA A 215 -10.43 14.93 -5.93
CA ALA A 215 -9.93 15.13 -7.30
C ALA A 215 -8.62 15.96 -7.39
N ALA A 216 -8.20 16.64 -6.31
CA ALA A 216 -6.99 17.44 -6.32
C ALA A 216 -5.76 16.57 -6.63
N GLY A 217 -4.97 16.94 -7.63
CA GLY A 217 -3.77 16.20 -8.07
C GLY A 217 -4.06 14.92 -8.87
N ALA A 218 -5.29 14.41 -8.92
CA ALA A 218 -5.64 13.15 -9.58
C ALA A 218 -5.23 13.09 -11.05
N VAL A 219 -5.44 14.18 -11.81
CA VAL A 219 -5.04 14.25 -13.23
C VAL A 219 -3.53 14.08 -13.40
N ALA A 220 -2.72 14.67 -12.50
CA ALA A 220 -1.27 14.56 -12.56
C ALA A 220 -0.80 13.12 -12.29
N ILE A 221 -1.41 12.46 -11.30
CA ILE A 221 -1.13 11.05 -10.96
C ILE A 221 -1.54 10.14 -12.13
N LEU A 222 -2.77 10.26 -12.62
CA LEU A 222 -3.27 9.45 -13.74
C LEU A 222 -2.44 9.63 -15.01
N ARG A 223 -2.06 10.86 -15.35
CA ARG A 223 -1.21 11.14 -16.51
C ARG A 223 0.13 10.42 -16.44
N ARG A 224 0.77 10.42 -15.26
CA ARG A 224 2.04 9.72 -15.05
C ARG A 224 1.88 8.21 -15.15
N LEU A 225 0.90 7.63 -14.46
CA LEU A 225 0.65 6.19 -14.49
C LEU A 225 0.30 5.72 -15.91
N VAL A 226 -0.59 6.39 -16.60
CA VAL A 226 -0.95 6.08 -17.99
C VAL A 226 0.27 6.14 -18.92
N LYS A 227 1.13 7.16 -18.79
CA LYS A 227 2.38 7.28 -19.55
C LYS A 227 3.33 6.12 -19.27
N MET A 228 3.54 5.77 -18.01
CA MET A 228 4.42 4.66 -17.59
C MET A 228 3.89 3.30 -18.11
N ILE A 229 2.60 3.04 -17.92
CA ILE A 229 1.96 1.81 -18.40
C ILE A 229 2.10 1.67 -19.91
N ARG A 230 1.82 2.72 -20.68
CA ARG A 230 1.96 2.70 -22.15
C ARG A 230 3.38 2.44 -22.62
N ARG A 231 4.37 2.98 -21.88
CA ARG A 231 5.79 2.76 -22.18
C ARG A 231 6.22 1.32 -21.92
N ARG A 232 5.76 0.71 -20.82
CA ARG A 232 6.17 -0.63 -20.38
C ARG A 232 5.32 -1.76 -20.97
N LEU A 233 4.08 -1.48 -21.30
CA LEU A 233 3.09 -2.43 -21.81
C LEU A 233 2.40 -1.81 -23.05
N PRO A 234 3.11 -1.65 -24.16
CA PRO A 234 2.53 -1.06 -25.37
C PRO A 234 1.34 -1.88 -25.85
N GLY A 235 0.26 -1.18 -26.23
CA GLY A 235 -0.96 -1.83 -26.73
C GLY A 235 -1.93 -2.36 -25.67
N VAL A 236 -1.56 -2.38 -24.39
CA VAL A 236 -2.46 -2.79 -23.32
C VAL A 236 -3.67 -1.87 -23.21
N ARG A 237 -4.85 -2.41 -22.89
CA ARG A 237 -6.02 -1.62 -22.55
C ARG A 237 -5.88 -1.10 -21.12
N ILE A 238 -6.09 0.20 -20.93
CA ILE A 238 -6.08 0.80 -19.60
C ILE A 238 -7.53 0.99 -19.14
N ARG A 239 -7.83 0.64 -17.90
CA ARG A 239 -9.09 0.89 -17.23
C ARG A 239 -8.85 1.73 -15.99
N VAL A 240 -9.71 2.72 -15.74
CA VAL A 240 -9.64 3.58 -14.55
C VAL A 240 -10.95 3.44 -13.78
N ARG A 241 -10.86 3.17 -12.46
CA ARG A 241 -12.01 3.08 -11.57
C ARG A 241 -11.85 4.10 -10.44
N LEU A 242 -12.84 4.97 -10.26
CA LEU A 242 -12.78 6.07 -9.30
C LEU A 242 -14.10 6.18 -8.53
N ASP A 243 -14.03 6.70 -7.32
CA ASP A 243 -15.21 7.03 -6.53
C ASP A 243 -15.86 8.36 -6.96
N GLY A 244 -16.94 8.76 -6.26
CA GLY A 244 -17.69 9.96 -6.56
C GLY A 244 -16.93 11.27 -6.32
N GLY A 245 -15.95 11.27 -5.45
CA GLY A 245 -15.10 12.41 -5.16
C GLY A 245 -14.21 12.83 -6.34
N PHE A 246 -13.95 11.90 -7.27
CA PHE A 246 -13.20 12.17 -8.50
C PHE A 246 -14.06 12.56 -9.70
N ALA A 247 -15.38 12.68 -9.57
CA ALA A 247 -16.29 13.08 -10.66
C ALA A 247 -16.15 14.57 -10.99
N HIS A 248 -14.93 15.04 -11.16
CA HIS A 248 -14.58 16.43 -11.45
C HIS A 248 -14.40 16.65 -12.96
N PRO A 249 -14.84 17.80 -13.53
CA PRO A 249 -14.76 18.07 -14.97
C PRO A 249 -13.36 17.84 -15.56
N ALA A 250 -12.29 18.28 -14.89
CA ALA A 250 -10.92 18.12 -15.37
C ALA A 250 -10.48 16.65 -15.42
N VAL A 251 -10.88 15.81 -14.44
CA VAL A 251 -10.59 14.38 -14.43
C VAL A 251 -11.31 13.70 -15.58
N LEU A 252 -12.61 13.94 -15.74
CA LEU A 252 -13.41 13.37 -16.82
C LEU A 252 -12.91 13.79 -18.20
N ALA A 253 -12.56 15.07 -18.39
CA ALA A 253 -11.97 15.55 -19.64
C ALA A 253 -10.62 14.89 -19.95
N PHE A 254 -9.78 14.69 -18.94
CA PHE A 254 -8.53 13.95 -19.11
C PHE A 254 -8.79 12.49 -19.54
N LEU A 255 -9.74 11.81 -18.91
CA LEU A 255 -10.08 10.42 -19.24
C LEU A 255 -10.67 10.29 -20.65
N ASP A 256 -11.55 11.18 -21.04
CA ASP A 256 -12.15 11.21 -22.40
C ASP A 256 -11.11 11.43 -23.50
N ALA A 257 -10.07 12.23 -23.22
CA ALA A 257 -9.00 12.53 -24.17
C ALA A 257 -8.01 11.36 -24.38
N GLN A 258 -8.10 10.28 -23.58
CA GLN A 258 -7.16 9.17 -23.66
C GLN A 258 -7.64 8.10 -24.66
N THR A 259 -6.80 7.76 -25.64
CA THR A 259 -7.06 6.63 -26.54
C THR A 259 -6.89 5.27 -25.81
N ARG A 260 -7.68 4.25 -26.16
CA ARG A 260 -7.60 2.90 -25.59
C ARG A 260 -7.71 2.88 -24.04
N LEU A 261 -8.47 3.84 -23.48
CA LEU A 261 -8.73 3.92 -22.07
C LEU A 261 -10.23 3.82 -21.81
N GLU A 262 -10.61 2.89 -20.95
CA GLU A 262 -11.95 2.71 -20.39
C GLU A 262 -11.99 3.32 -19.00
N TYR A 263 -13.13 3.86 -18.58
CA TYR A 263 -13.28 4.32 -17.22
C TYR A 263 -14.66 4.08 -16.64
N VAL A 264 -14.73 3.96 -15.33
CA VAL A 264 -15.95 3.99 -14.50
C VAL A 264 -15.69 4.91 -13.32
N VAL A 265 -16.51 5.95 -13.18
CA VAL A 265 -16.40 6.95 -12.12
C VAL A 265 -17.75 7.10 -11.46
N ALA A 266 -17.83 6.86 -10.14
CA ALA A 266 -19.09 7.09 -9.44
C ALA A 266 -19.47 8.57 -9.49
N MET A 267 -20.75 8.84 -9.33
CA MET A 267 -21.28 10.21 -9.33
C MET A 267 -22.28 10.40 -8.20
N ALA A 268 -22.16 11.53 -7.53
CA ALA A 268 -23.13 11.92 -6.53
C ALA A 268 -24.52 12.15 -7.14
N LYS A 269 -25.55 11.79 -6.42
CA LYS A 269 -26.95 12.05 -6.78
C LYS A 269 -27.23 13.56 -6.80
N ASN A 270 -28.00 14.03 -7.79
CA ASN A 270 -28.50 15.38 -7.88
C ASN A 270 -29.99 15.40 -8.27
N ALA A 271 -30.62 16.57 -8.27
CA ALA A 271 -32.05 16.70 -8.52
C ALA A 271 -32.48 16.15 -9.91
N VAL A 272 -31.66 16.33 -10.94
CA VAL A 272 -31.94 15.82 -12.30
C VAL A 272 -31.89 14.31 -12.33
N LEU A 273 -30.81 13.72 -11.81
CA LEU A 273 -30.65 12.26 -11.75
C LEU A 273 -31.69 11.58 -10.85
N LYS A 274 -32.10 12.23 -9.77
CA LYS A 274 -33.21 11.74 -8.93
C LYS A 274 -34.53 11.64 -9.72
N ARG A 275 -34.83 12.62 -10.58
CA ARG A 275 -36.01 12.56 -11.46
C ARG A 275 -35.88 11.47 -12.51
N VAL A 276 -34.74 11.33 -13.14
CA VAL A 276 -34.49 10.32 -14.16
C VAL A 276 -34.62 8.90 -13.61
N VAL A 277 -34.13 8.65 -12.40
CA VAL A 277 -34.14 7.31 -11.78
C VAL A 277 -35.52 6.90 -11.22
N GLU A 278 -36.47 7.84 -11.08
CA GLU A 278 -37.71 7.61 -10.32
C GLU A 278 -38.57 6.48 -10.89
N THR A 279 -38.62 6.32 -12.22
CA THR A 279 -39.33 5.20 -12.85
C THR A 279 -38.71 3.86 -12.47
N GLY A 280 -37.38 3.77 -12.47
CA GLY A 280 -36.64 2.59 -12.00
C GLY A 280 -36.85 2.34 -10.50
N MET A 281 -36.85 3.39 -9.70
CA MET A 281 -37.08 3.29 -8.26
C MET A 281 -38.49 2.80 -7.92
N ARG A 282 -39.52 3.29 -8.61
CA ARG A 282 -40.89 2.77 -8.44
C ARG A 282 -40.97 1.26 -8.68
N ARG A 283 -40.34 0.78 -9.73
CA ARG A 283 -40.29 -0.65 -10.07
C ARG A 283 -39.47 -1.45 -9.04
N ALA A 284 -38.31 -0.94 -8.61
CA ALA A 284 -37.50 -1.59 -7.57
C ALA A 284 -38.24 -1.68 -6.23
N ARG A 285 -38.98 -0.62 -5.82
CA ARG A 285 -39.85 -0.65 -4.62
C ARG A 285 -40.96 -1.71 -4.75
N GLN A 286 -41.59 -1.81 -5.91
CA GLN A 286 -42.61 -2.83 -6.15
C GLN A 286 -42.04 -4.25 -6.04
N LEU A 287 -40.90 -4.53 -6.66
CA LEU A 287 -40.23 -5.82 -6.56
C LEU A 287 -39.82 -6.12 -5.10
N SER A 288 -39.21 -5.16 -4.41
CA SER A 288 -38.79 -5.32 -3.01
C SER A 288 -39.96 -5.57 -2.06
N ARG A 289 -41.13 -4.94 -2.28
CA ARG A 289 -42.34 -5.24 -1.49
C ARG A 289 -42.83 -6.66 -1.71
N ARG A 290 -42.74 -7.19 -2.95
CA ARG A 290 -43.17 -8.54 -3.30
C ARG A 290 -42.21 -9.62 -2.80
N SER A 291 -40.91 -9.40 -2.94
CA SER A 291 -39.86 -10.37 -2.57
C SER A 291 -39.47 -10.35 -1.10
N GLY A 292 -39.75 -9.25 -0.40
CA GLY A 292 -39.25 -9.03 0.95
C GLY A 292 -37.73 -8.78 1.03
N LYS A 293 -37.03 -8.67 -0.10
CA LYS A 293 -35.55 -8.60 -0.21
C LYS A 293 -35.11 -7.26 -0.80
N THR A 294 -33.78 -7.02 -0.72
CA THR A 294 -33.13 -5.97 -1.49
C THR A 294 -33.28 -6.25 -2.98
N GLU A 295 -33.81 -5.29 -3.72
CA GLU A 295 -34.04 -5.41 -5.15
C GLU A 295 -33.49 -4.20 -5.89
N HIS A 296 -33.07 -4.40 -7.13
CA HIS A 296 -32.49 -3.35 -7.96
C HIS A 296 -32.82 -3.53 -9.45
N ILE A 297 -32.75 -2.42 -10.16
CA ILE A 297 -32.94 -2.36 -11.61
C ILE A 297 -31.82 -1.51 -12.20
N TYR A 298 -31.25 -1.99 -13.28
CA TYR A 298 -30.25 -1.25 -14.04
C TYR A 298 -30.88 -0.51 -15.21
N GLY A 299 -30.34 0.67 -15.48
CA GLY A 299 -30.67 1.51 -16.62
C GLY A 299 -29.51 2.42 -16.99
N GLU A 300 -29.72 3.22 -18.00
CA GLU A 300 -28.71 4.22 -18.43
C GLU A 300 -29.36 5.47 -18.99
N VAL A 301 -28.59 6.53 -19.01
CA VAL A 301 -29.00 7.82 -19.60
C VAL A 301 -27.78 8.54 -20.21
N ARG A 302 -28.02 9.31 -21.26
CA ARG A 302 -27.08 10.34 -21.69
C ARG A 302 -27.31 11.61 -20.86
N TYR A 303 -26.31 11.98 -20.07
CA TYR A 303 -26.43 13.09 -19.12
C TYR A 303 -25.29 14.09 -19.34
N LYS A 304 -25.63 15.37 -19.18
CA LYS A 304 -24.68 16.49 -19.19
C LYS A 304 -24.90 17.32 -17.92
N ALA A 305 -23.91 17.36 -17.04
CA ALA A 305 -23.89 18.32 -15.96
C ALA A 305 -23.53 19.71 -16.49
N GLY A 306 -23.92 20.78 -15.76
CA GLY A 306 -23.77 22.16 -16.24
C GLY A 306 -22.35 22.54 -16.67
N LYS A 307 -21.33 22.05 -15.95
CA LYS A 307 -19.90 22.32 -16.24
C LYS A 307 -19.23 21.32 -17.20
N TRP A 308 -19.97 20.34 -17.72
CA TRP A 308 -19.40 19.36 -18.65
C TRP A 308 -19.43 19.88 -20.08
N PRO A 309 -18.35 19.69 -20.86
CA PRO A 309 -18.34 20.12 -22.27
C PRO A 309 -19.26 19.25 -23.14
N ALA A 310 -19.45 17.95 -22.81
CA ALA A 310 -20.23 17.01 -23.59
C ALA A 310 -21.10 16.11 -22.69
N GLN A 311 -22.09 15.47 -23.32
CA GLN A 311 -22.90 14.41 -22.68
C GLN A 311 -22.08 13.15 -22.49
N ARG A 312 -22.26 12.49 -21.33
CA ARG A 312 -21.64 11.19 -21.02
C ARG A 312 -22.70 10.14 -20.73
N ARG A 313 -22.34 8.89 -20.95
CA ARG A 313 -23.15 7.75 -20.53
C ARG A 313 -23.09 7.62 -19.02
N VAL A 314 -24.25 7.59 -18.38
CA VAL A 314 -24.40 7.38 -16.95
C VAL A 314 -25.22 6.13 -16.74
N ILE A 315 -24.61 5.13 -16.09
CA ILE A 315 -25.28 3.92 -15.62
C ILE A 315 -26.05 4.25 -14.36
N ILE A 316 -27.26 3.75 -14.26
CA ILE A 316 -28.16 3.95 -13.12
C ILE A 316 -28.42 2.59 -12.48
N LYS A 317 -28.23 2.47 -11.17
CA LYS A 317 -28.73 1.39 -10.35
C LYS A 317 -29.81 1.95 -9.44
N ALA A 318 -31.07 1.65 -9.76
CA ALA A 318 -32.22 1.93 -8.92
C ALA A 318 -32.36 0.80 -7.90
N GLU A 319 -31.99 1.03 -6.66
CA GLU A 319 -31.91 0.00 -5.61
C GLU A 319 -32.76 0.38 -4.39
N VAL A 320 -33.47 -0.61 -3.85
CA VAL A 320 -34.12 -0.54 -2.53
C VAL A 320 -33.41 -1.54 -1.63
N VAL A 321 -32.72 -1.03 -0.61
CA VAL A 321 -32.00 -1.86 0.35
C VAL A 321 -32.92 -2.22 1.51
N ARG A 322 -33.00 -3.53 1.82
CA ARG A 322 -33.59 -4.05 3.05
C ARG A 322 -32.50 -4.67 3.91
N ALA A 323 -32.37 -4.17 5.13
CA ALA A 323 -31.54 -4.74 6.18
C ALA A 323 -32.45 -5.27 7.30
N ALA A 324 -31.99 -6.28 8.02
CA ALA A 324 -32.67 -6.76 9.21
C ALA A 324 -32.91 -5.58 10.17
N ASP A 325 -34.12 -5.53 10.74
CA ASP A 325 -34.55 -4.52 11.75
C ASP A 325 -34.48 -3.04 11.30
N LYS A 326 -34.50 -2.77 9.96
CA LYS A 326 -34.55 -1.40 9.44
C LYS A 326 -35.58 -1.27 8.32
N ASP A 327 -36.21 -0.11 8.27
CA ASP A 327 -37.10 0.23 7.17
C ASP A 327 -36.40 0.18 5.80
N PRO A 328 -37.11 -0.23 4.76
CA PRO A 328 -36.57 -0.26 3.39
C PRO A 328 -36.13 1.15 2.96
N ARG A 329 -34.91 1.26 2.43
CA ARG A 329 -34.31 2.53 2.05
C ARG A 329 -33.95 2.58 0.57
N ASP A 330 -34.35 3.67 -0.10
CA ASP A 330 -33.93 3.99 -1.46
C ASP A 330 -32.44 4.29 -1.53
N ASN A 331 -31.74 3.62 -2.41
CA ASN A 331 -30.29 3.75 -2.58
C ASN A 331 -29.88 3.84 -4.06
N PRO A 332 -30.36 4.86 -4.81
CA PRO A 332 -29.96 4.99 -6.21
C PRO A 332 -28.47 5.32 -6.32
N ARG A 333 -27.79 4.66 -7.27
CA ARG A 333 -26.37 4.84 -7.59
C ARG A 333 -26.20 5.21 -9.04
N PHE A 334 -25.15 6.01 -9.31
CA PHE A 334 -24.86 6.52 -10.64
C PHE A 334 -23.37 6.34 -10.94
N VAL A 335 -23.04 5.89 -12.15
CA VAL A 335 -21.65 5.67 -12.60
C VAL A 335 -21.49 6.22 -14.01
N ILE A 336 -20.56 7.14 -14.19
CA ILE A 336 -20.16 7.73 -15.47
C ILE A 336 -19.20 6.76 -16.16
N THR A 337 -19.38 6.51 -17.47
CA THR A 337 -18.49 5.60 -18.20
C THR A 337 -18.46 5.90 -19.70
N ASN A 338 -17.37 5.51 -20.35
CA ASN A 338 -17.26 5.42 -21.82
C ASN A 338 -17.35 3.98 -22.35
N MET A 339 -17.53 3.01 -21.48
CA MET A 339 -17.67 1.60 -21.83
C MET A 339 -19.00 1.33 -22.53
N LYS A 340 -19.08 0.25 -23.36
CA LYS A 340 -20.24 -0.07 -24.19
C LYS A 340 -21.08 -1.27 -23.70
N GLN A 341 -20.56 -2.05 -22.76
CA GLN A 341 -21.23 -3.24 -22.21
C GLN A 341 -22.55 -2.87 -21.51
N SER A 342 -23.32 -3.89 -21.10
CA SER A 342 -24.59 -3.67 -20.41
C SER A 342 -24.41 -2.91 -19.08
N PRO A 343 -25.40 -2.10 -18.67
CA PRO A 343 -25.35 -1.36 -17.40
C PRO A 343 -25.07 -2.24 -16.20
N GLN A 344 -25.74 -3.40 -16.12
CA GLN A 344 -25.55 -4.36 -15.04
C GLN A 344 -24.11 -4.87 -14.99
N TRP A 345 -23.57 -5.33 -16.11
CA TRP A 345 -22.21 -5.85 -16.18
C TRP A 345 -21.16 -4.81 -15.79
N ILE A 346 -21.29 -3.56 -16.29
CA ILE A 346 -20.37 -2.47 -15.94
C ILE A 346 -20.42 -2.18 -14.44
N TYR A 347 -21.61 -2.16 -13.86
CA TYR A 347 -21.75 -1.87 -12.45
C TYR A 347 -21.20 -3.01 -11.58
N GLU A 348 -21.65 -4.25 -11.81
CA GLU A 348 -21.32 -5.41 -10.97
C GLU A 348 -19.91 -5.92 -11.21
N GLN A 349 -19.49 -6.08 -12.48
CA GLN A 349 -18.22 -6.72 -12.84
C GLN A 349 -17.05 -5.74 -12.98
N VAL A 350 -17.32 -4.44 -13.03
CA VAL A 350 -16.25 -3.46 -13.15
C VAL A 350 -16.23 -2.52 -11.96
N TYR A 351 -17.32 -1.79 -11.69
CA TYR A 351 -17.33 -0.79 -10.64
C TYR A 351 -17.26 -1.39 -9.23
N CYS A 352 -18.05 -2.43 -8.95
CA CYS A 352 -18.09 -3.06 -7.62
C CYS A 352 -16.74 -3.67 -7.19
N GLN A 353 -15.93 -4.14 -8.14
CA GLN A 353 -14.59 -4.66 -7.84
C GLN A 353 -13.60 -3.57 -7.34
N ARG A 354 -13.98 -2.29 -7.39
CA ARG A 354 -13.22 -1.21 -6.77
C ARG A 354 -13.15 -1.37 -5.23
N GLY A 355 -14.16 -1.99 -4.62
CA GLY A 355 -14.20 -2.20 -3.16
C GLY A 355 -12.98 -2.91 -2.58
N ASP A 356 -12.22 -3.64 -3.38
CA ASP A 356 -10.99 -4.31 -2.94
C ASP A 356 -9.88 -3.32 -2.54
N ILE A 357 -9.90 -2.07 -3.03
CA ILE A 357 -8.93 -1.04 -2.66
C ILE A 357 -9.00 -0.68 -1.16
N GLU A 358 -10.20 -0.73 -0.57
CA GLU A 358 -10.38 -0.46 0.86
C GLU A 358 -9.62 -1.48 1.73
N ASN A 359 -9.55 -2.74 1.29
CA ASN A 359 -8.77 -3.77 1.96
C ASN A 359 -7.25 -3.51 1.81
N ARG A 360 -6.82 -2.99 0.66
CA ARG A 360 -5.40 -2.62 0.44
C ARG A 360 -5.01 -1.41 1.29
N ILE A 361 -5.90 -0.45 1.47
CA ILE A 361 -5.67 0.71 2.35
C ILE A 361 -5.59 0.25 3.83
N LYS A 362 -6.45 -0.66 4.27
CA LYS A 362 -6.34 -1.26 5.62
C LYS A 362 -4.98 -1.93 5.85
N GLU A 363 -4.45 -2.63 4.86
CA GLU A 363 -3.11 -3.23 4.96
C GLU A 363 -2.00 -2.16 5.06
N LEU A 364 -2.17 -0.99 4.44
CA LEU A 364 -1.25 0.13 4.61
C LEU A 364 -1.31 0.69 6.04
N HIS A 365 -2.50 0.74 6.65
CA HIS A 365 -2.65 1.09 8.07
C HIS A 365 -2.04 0.03 9.00
N ASP A 366 -2.06 -1.26 8.64
CA ASP A 366 -1.32 -2.31 9.37
C ASP A 366 0.22 -2.11 9.33
N LEU A 367 0.72 -1.31 8.38
CA LEU A 367 2.11 -0.84 8.29
C LEU A 367 2.30 0.58 8.85
N GLU A 368 1.26 1.13 9.48
CA GLU A 368 1.23 2.47 10.06
C GLU A 368 1.60 3.58 9.06
N ILE A 369 0.99 3.57 7.87
CA ILE A 369 1.21 4.59 6.85
C ILE A 369 0.77 5.98 7.31
N ASP A 370 -0.14 6.04 8.25
CA ASP A 370 -0.65 7.22 8.95
C ASP A 370 0.24 7.69 10.12
N ARG A 371 1.40 7.07 10.33
CA ARG A 371 2.38 7.54 11.31
C ARG A 371 3.17 8.74 10.81
N THR A 372 2.48 9.79 10.48
CA THR A 372 3.01 11.05 9.94
C THR A 372 3.24 12.06 11.08
N SER A 373 4.18 11.79 11.99
CA SER A 373 4.42 12.55 13.21
C SER A 373 5.44 13.70 13.09
N CYS A 374 6.00 13.94 11.89
CA CYS A 374 6.93 15.04 11.68
C CYS A 374 6.20 16.40 11.57
N THR A 375 6.84 17.49 12.03
CA THR A 375 6.33 18.84 11.83
C THR A 375 6.30 19.21 10.34
N SER A 376 7.34 18.82 9.58
CA SER A 376 7.46 19.09 8.15
C SER A 376 6.53 18.20 7.33
N PHE A 377 5.72 18.79 6.46
CA PHE A 377 4.89 18.07 5.50
C PHE A 377 5.70 17.17 4.56
N TRP A 378 6.85 17.62 4.12
CA TRP A 378 7.69 16.86 3.18
C TRP A 378 8.38 15.66 3.85
N ALA A 379 8.73 15.77 5.12
CA ALA A 379 9.22 14.64 5.90
C ALA A 379 8.12 13.56 6.05
N ASN A 380 6.88 13.97 6.32
CA ASN A 380 5.74 13.05 6.37
C ASN A 380 5.46 12.40 5.00
N GLN A 381 5.55 13.17 3.89
CA GLN A 381 5.47 12.57 2.55
C GLN A 381 6.57 11.54 2.32
N PHE A 382 7.77 11.76 2.83
CA PHE A 382 8.86 10.78 2.71
C PHE A 382 8.57 9.50 3.52
N ARG A 383 8.06 9.63 4.75
CA ARG A 383 7.62 8.48 5.56
C ARG A 383 6.54 7.67 4.85
N VAL A 384 5.56 8.33 4.25
CA VAL A 384 4.53 7.66 3.42
C VAL A 384 5.16 6.88 2.27
N LEU A 385 6.21 7.41 1.61
CA LEU A 385 6.91 6.69 0.54
C LEU A 385 7.73 5.50 1.05
N LEU A 386 8.36 5.61 2.22
CA LEU A 386 9.10 4.50 2.85
C LEU A 386 8.14 3.35 3.23
N THR A 387 6.98 3.68 3.82
CA THR A 387 5.93 2.68 4.12
C THR A 387 5.35 2.07 2.84
N ALA A 388 5.15 2.87 1.80
CA ALA A 388 4.73 2.36 0.49
C ALA A 388 5.74 1.37 -0.11
N ALA A 389 7.04 1.64 0.04
CA ALA A 389 8.09 0.74 -0.40
C ALA A 389 8.10 -0.58 0.41
N ALA A 390 7.95 -0.50 1.73
CA ALA A 390 7.81 -1.69 2.58
C ALA A 390 6.59 -2.53 2.16
N TYR A 391 5.46 -1.88 1.88
CA TYR A 391 4.26 -2.56 1.40
C TYR A 391 4.46 -3.26 0.05
N VAL A 392 5.17 -2.65 -0.89
CA VAL A 392 5.50 -3.29 -2.19
C VAL A 392 6.31 -4.57 -1.99
N LEU A 393 7.26 -4.58 -1.04
CA LEU A 393 8.01 -5.81 -0.72
C LEU A 393 7.09 -6.87 -0.09
N MET A 394 6.18 -6.49 0.79
CA MET A 394 5.20 -7.42 1.38
C MET A 394 4.25 -8.00 0.32
N GLN A 395 3.84 -7.19 -0.67
CA GLN A 395 3.06 -7.67 -1.81
C GLN A 395 3.84 -8.68 -2.68
N GLU A 396 5.15 -8.50 -2.86
CA GLU A 396 5.98 -9.50 -3.55
C GLU A 396 6.06 -10.81 -2.77
N LEU A 397 6.21 -10.77 -1.44
CA LEU A 397 6.16 -11.98 -0.61
C LEU A 397 4.83 -12.72 -0.77
N ARG A 398 3.69 -12.01 -0.74
CA ARG A 398 2.37 -12.59 -0.98
C ARG A 398 2.25 -13.22 -2.37
N LEU A 399 2.75 -12.55 -3.40
CA LEU A 399 2.78 -13.06 -4.76
C LEU A 399 3.58 -14.38 -4.84
N ARG A 400 4.72 -14.46 -4.14
CA ARG A 400 5.56 -15.67 -4.09
C ARG A 400 4.97 -16.78 -3.23
N ALA A 401 4.09 -16.43 -2.31
CA ALA A 401 3.36 -17.39 -1.48
C ALA A 401 2.16 -18.05 -2.20
N ALA A 402 1.98 -17.81 -3.51
CA ALA A 402 0.90 -18.41 -4.28
C ALA A 402 0.83 -19.94 -4.10
N GLY A 403 -0.38 -20.48 -3.87
CA GLY A 403 -0.61 -21.90 -3.59
C GLY A 403 -0.22 -22.35 -2.17
N THR A 404 -0.05 -21.42 -1.24
CA THR A 404 0.15 -21.70 0.20
C THR A 404 -0.95 -21.04 1.04
N ALA A 405 -0.97 -21.30 2.34
CA ALA A 405 -1.87 -20.64 3.30
C ALA A 405 -1.66 -19.11 3.39
N CYS A 406 -0.54 -18.60 2.90
CA CYS A 406 -0.22 -17.16 2.88
C CYS A 406 -0.58 -16.47 1.55
N ALA A 407 -1.12 -17.15 0.56
CA ALA A 407 -1.44 -16.59 -0.77
C ALA A 407 -2.45 -15.42 -0.72
N ARG A 408 -3.31 -15.39 0.31
CA ARG A 408 -4.29 -14.32 0.55
C ARG A 408 -4.13 -13.67 1.93
N ALA A 409 -2.99 -13.89 2.58
CA ALA A 409 -2.72 -13.35 3.90
C ALA A 409 -2.57 -11.83 3.84
N GLN A 410 -3.16 -11.13 4.80
CA GLN A 410 -2.93 -9.70 5.02
C GLN A 410 -1.51 -9.46 5.52
N VAL A 411 -1.05 -8.22 5.46
CA VAL A 411 0.33 -7.83 5.80
C VAL A 411 0.70 -8.22 7.23
N GLY A 412 -0.17 -7.98 8.21
CA GLY A 412 0.07 -8.39 9.61
C GLY A 412 0.32 -9.90 9.72
N MET A 413 -0.51 -10.71 9.06
CA MET A 413 -0.36 -12.17 9.03
C MET A 413 0.91 -12.63 8.29
N LEU A 414 1.27 -11.96 7.19
CA LEU A 414 2.54 -12.25 6.50
C LEU A 414 3.74 -11.96 7.39
N ARG A 415 3.69 -10.84 8.14
CA ARG A 415 4.72 -10.46 9.10
C ARG A 415 4.90 -11.55 10.16
N GLU A 416 3.82 -11.96 10.81
CA GLU A 416 3.86 -13.01 11.86
C GLU A 416 4.34 -14.35 11.30
N ARG A 417 3.84 -14.76 10.14
CA ARG A 417 4.08 -16.10 9.60
C ARG A 417 5.36 -16.24 8.79
N LEU A 418 5.97 -15.15 8.33
CA LEU A 418 7.15 -15.24 7.47
C LEU A 418 8.34 -14.42 7.97
N LEU A 419 8.12 -13.31 8.71
CA LEU A 419 9.20 -12.43 9.12
C LEU A 419 9.60 -12.59 10.57
N LYS A 420 8.61 -12.65 11.49
CA LYS A 420 8.81 -12.76 12.94
C LYS A 420 9.20 -14.18 13.34
N LEU A 421 10.42 -14.56 13.02
CA LEU A 421 11.02 -15.85 13.40
C LEU A 421 12.25 -15.59 14.25
N GLY A 422 12.31 -16.23 15.43
CA GLY A 422 13.53 -16.26 16.21
C GLY A 422 14.66 -16.87 15.36
N ALA A 423 15.79 -16.21 15.33
CA ALA A 423 16.97 -16.66 14.58
C ALA A 423 18.23 -16.51 15.42
N ARG A 424 19.19 -17.37 15.18
CA ARG A 424 20.57 -17.21 15.63
C ARG A 424 21.48 -17.12 14.41
N VAL A 425 22.27 -16.07 14.32
CA VAL A 425 23.20 -15.84 13.20
C VAL A 425 24.59 -16.30 13.60
N TRP A 426 25.20 -17.10 12.76
CA TRP A 426 26.57 -17.55 12.92
C TRP A 426 27.41 -17.19 11.70
N VAL A 427 28.57 -16.63 11.91
CA VAL A 427 29.48 -16.18 10.84
C VAL A 427 30.72 -17.05 10.82
N SER A 428 31.10 -17.51 9.66
CA SER A 428 32.36 -18.17 9.42
C SER A 428 33.06 -17.53 8.22
N VAL A 429 34.35 -17.84 8.03
CA VAL A 429 35.12 -17.33 6.89
C VAL A 429 34.45 -17.61 5.54
N ARG A 430 33.66 -18.68 5.43
CA ARG A 430 33.07 -19.11 4.15
C ARG A 430 31.59 -18.71 3.98
N ARG A 431 30.85 -18.49 5.06
CA ARG A 431 29.39 -18.24 4.98
C ARG A 431 28.82 -17.67 6.25
N VAL A 432 27.71 -16.98 6.10
CA VAL A 432 26.80 -16.62 7.19
C VAL A 432 25.68 -17.66 7.24
N VAL A 433 25.39 -18.19 8.41
CA VAL A 433 24.31 -19.16 8.63
C VAL A 433 23.25 -18.52 9.54
N VAL A 434 22.03 -18.48 9.07
CA VAL A 434 20.87 -18.07 9.87
C VAL A 434 20.14 -19.32 10.33
N HIS A 435 20.30 -19.66 11.59
CA HIS A 435 19.62 -20.81 12.21
C HIS A 435 18.20 -20.42 12.59
N LEU A 436 17.22 -21.10 12.00
CA LEU A 436 15.80 -20.90 12.26
C LEU A 436 15.23 -22.11 13.02
N PRO A 437 14.11 -21.95 13.76
CA PRO A 437 13.53 -23.05 14.53
C PRO A 437 13.09 -24.21 13.63
N ALA A 438 13.56 -25.42 13.93
CA ALA A 438 13.20 -26.63 13.17
C ALA A 438 11.70 -26.96 13.27
N SER A 439 11.05 -26.58 14.38
CA SER A 439 9.62 -26.79 14.64
C SER A 439 8.72 -25.69 14.06
N PHE A 440 9.24 -24.85 13.16
CA PHE A 440 8.47 -23.73 12.62
C PHE A 440 7.24 -24.17 11.80
N PRO A 441 6.00 -23.80 12.19
CA PRO A 441 4.79 -24.35 11.58
C PRO A 441 4.62 -24.01 10.11
N PHE A 442 5.15 -22.86 9.65
CA PHE A 442 5.05 -22.38 8.27
C PHE A 442 6.31 -22.65 7.43
N LEU A 443 7.18 -23.57 7.87
CA LEU A 443 8.39 -23.95 7.14
C LEU A 443 8.14 -24.28 5.65
N PRO A 444 7.10 -25.05 5.26
CA PRO A 444 6.84 -25.31 3.84
C PRO A 444 6.54 -24.03 3.05
N THR A 445 5.79 -23.09 3.65
CA THR A 445 5.48 -21.79 3.03
C THR A 445 6.73 -20.94 2.91
N PHE A 446 7.51 -20.83 3.97
CA PHE A 446 8.78 -20.10 3.98
C PHE A 446 9.73 -20.62 2.89
N ARG A 447 9.94 -21.95 2.84
CA ARG A 447 10.78 -22.61 1.83
C ARG A 447 10.30 -22.29 0.39
N ARG A 448 8.99 -22.39 0.16
CA ARG A 448 8.41 -22.08 -1.15
C ARG A 448 8.66 -20.62 -1.56
N VAL A 449 8.44 -19.68 -0.64
CA VAL A 449 8.69 -18.24 -0.89
C VAL A 449 10.17 -18.00 -1.16
N ALA A 450 11.06 -18.56 -0.33
CA ALA A 450 12.50 -18.41 -0.50
C ALA A 450 12.97 -18.93 -1.87
N LEU A 451 12.56 -20.14 -2.27
CA LEU A 451 12.87 -20.71 -3.59
C LEU A 451 12.33 -19.86 -4.73
N ALA A 452 11.08 -19.36 -4.61
CA ALA A 452 10.47 -18.49 -5.61
C ALA A 452 11.16 -17.11 -5.70
N LEU A 453 11.88 -16.70 -4.65
CA LEU A 453 12.72 -15.49 -4.62
C LEU A 453 14.18 -15.76 -5.06
N GLY A 454 14.51 -16.98 -5.45
CA GLY A 454 15.81 -17.33 -5.99
C GLY A 454 16.80 -17.98 -5.01
N ALA A 455 16.32 -18.41 -3.84
CA ALA A 455 17.13 -19.27 -2.98
C ALA A 455 17.36 -20.63 -3.68
N ALA A 456 18.52 -21.22 -3.47
CA ALA A 456 18.84 -22.57 -3.93
C ALA A 456 18.76 -23.56 -2.77
N THR A 457 18.45 -24.82 -3.06
CA THR A 457 18.65 -25.91 -2.12
C THR A 457 20.13 -26.27 -2.14
N GLY A 458 20.81 -26.17 -1.01
CA GLY A 458 22.21 -26.62 -0.86
C GLY A 458 22.30 -28.12 -0.71
#